data_735c359bfe75abbcc1c892f1d9252bb8
#
_entry.id   735c359bfe75abbcc1c892f1d9252bb8
#
_cell.length_a   1.000
_cell.length_b   1.000
_cell.length_c   1.000
_cell.angle_alpha   90.00
_cell.angle_beta   90.00
_cell.angle_gamma   90.00
#
_symmetry.space_group_name_H-M   'P 1'
#
loop_
_entity.id
_entity.type
_entity.pdbx_description
1 polymer ?
#
loop_
_entity_poly.entity_id
_entity_poly.type
_entity_poly.pdbx_seq_one_letter_code
_entity_poly.pdbx_strand_id
1 'polypeptide(L)'
;MFSVLILIPVIGLLIYFLYYRKLKPHKVNNIREMYAEGLDMLVSGKRIAAYKNFKSIINEDSNNIKAYLRLGQILREGGNAIKALKIHKSLILRKKITNYEKIELHKNMALNYYELDNFDK
;
A
#
# COMPACT_ATOMS: atom_id res chain seq x y z
N MET A 1 -30.20 15.51 42.73
CA MET A 1 -29.96 14.06 42.57
C MET A 1 -30.05 13.58 41.13
N PHE A 2 -31.06 13.98 40.35
CA PHE A 2 -31.18 13.54 38.96
C PHE A 2 -30.03 14.03 38.04
N SER A 3 -29.45 15.19 38.30
CA SER A 3 -28.34 15.74 37.52
C SER A 3 -27.03 14.91 37.65
N VAL A 4 -26.79 14.31 38.80
CA VAL A 4 -25.58 13.45 39.03
C VAL A 4 -25.75 12.10 38.37
N LEU A 5 -26.95 11.53 38.33
CA LEU A 5 -27.26 10.27 37.65
C LEU A 5 -27.10 10.33 36.13
N ILE A 6 -27.33 11.50 35.54
CA ILE A 6 -27.16 11.73 34.09
C ILE A 6 -25.70 12.04 33.74
N LEU A 7 -24.94 12.69 34.65
CA LEU A 7 -23.52 13.01 34.45
C LEU A 7 -22.63 11.77 34.30
N ILE A 8 -22.88 10.71 35.05
CA ILE A 8 -22.07 9.48 35.02
C ILE A 8 -22.06 8.81 33.62
N PRO A 9 -23.22 8.55 32.98
CA PRO A 9 -23.20 7.94 31.63
C PRO A 9 -22.63 8.87 30.57
N VAL A 10 -22.80 10.19 30.71
CA VAL A 10 -22.23 11.18 29.78
C VAL A 10 -20.71 11.18 29.86
N ILE A 11 -20.15 11.15 31.06
CA ILE A 11 -18.69 11.05 31.27
C ILE A 11 -18.16 9.71 30.74
N GLY A 12 -18.88 8.63 31.00
CA GLY A 12 -18.53 7.30 30.46
C GLY A 12 -18.50 7.27 28.93
N LEU A 13 -19.50 7.88 28.27
CA LEU A 13 -19.56 8.01 26.81
C LEU A 13 -18.41 8.87 26.28
N LEU A 14 -18.08 9.95 26.97
CA LEU A 14 -17.00 10.84 26.58
C LEU A 14 -15.62 10.17 26.69
N ILE A 15 -15.40 9.43 27.78
CA ILE A 15 -14.18 8.62 27.98
C ILE A 15 -14.10 7.52 26.91
N TYR A 16 -15.20 6.81 26.65
CA TYR A 16 -15.29 5.81 25.59
C TYR A 16 -14.98 6.42 24.20
N PHE A 17 -15.54 7.56 23.90
CA PHE A 17 -15.32 8.27 22.64
C PHE A 17 -13.86 8.73 22.48
N LEU A 18 -13.26 9.30 23.54
CA LEU A 18 -11.86 9.71 23.55
C LEU A 18 -10.90 8.51 23.45
N TYR A 19 -11.23 7.43 24.15
CA TYR A 19 -10.47 6.17 24.08
C TYR A 19 -10.55 5.55 22.68
N TYR A 20 -11.74 5.51 22.09
CA TYR A 20 -11.96 5.00 20.74
C TYR A 20 -11.29 5.87 19.66
N ARG A 21 -11.28 7.19 19.84
CA ARG A 21 -10.54 8.12 18.98
C ARG A 21 -9.02 7.94 19.05
N LYS A 22 -8.50 7.64 20.23
CA LYS A 22 -7.07 7.38 20.44
C LYS A 22 -6.63 6.02 19.89
N LEU A 23 -7.56 5.06 19.79
CA LEU A 23 -7.33 3.74 19.22
C LEU A 23 -7.47 3.67 17.69
N LYS A 24 -8.08 4.67 17.05
CA LYS A 24 -8.02 4.78 15.59
C LYS A 24 -6.65 5.33 15.19
N PRO A 25 -5.71 4.48 14.73
CA PRO A 25 -4.48 5.00 14.17
C PRO A 25 -4.84 5.93 13.01
N HIS A 26 -4.17 7.05 12.91
CA HIS A 26 -4.31 7.97 11.78
C HIS A 26 -3.97 7.18 10.51
N LYS A 27 -5.00 6.78 9.78
CA LYS A 27 -4.90 5.89 8.61
C LYS A 27 -3.86 6.36 7.59
N VAL A 28 -3.67 7.67 7.48
CA VAL A 28 -2.71 8.29 6.53
C VAL A 28 -1.26 8.13 7.00
N ASN A 29 -1.00 8.29 8.29
CA ASN A 29 0.35 8.12 8.84
C ASN A 29 0.77 6.66 8.79
N ASN A 30 -0.15 5.74 9.04
CA ASN A 30 0.13 4.31 9.01
C ASN A 30 0.55 3.83 7.61
N ILE A 31 -0.15 4.24 6.56
CA ILE A 31 0.19 3.85 5.17
C ILE A 31 1.56 4.38 4.75
N ARG A 32 1.89 5.62 5.11
CA ARG A 32 3.21 6.20 4.83
C ARG A 32 4.33 5.47 5.55
N GLU A 33 4.13 5.14 6.81
CA GLU A 33 5.07 4.36 7.61
C GLU A 33 5.22 2.94 7.05
N MET A 34 4.12 2.28 6.73
CA MET A 34 4.13 0.95 6.10
C MET A 34 4.88 0.97 4.77
N TYR A 35 4.71 2.03 3.97
CA TYR A 35 5.43 2.16 2.69
C TYR A 35 6.93 2.31 2.91
N ALA A 36 7.36 3.16 3.84
CA ALA A 36 8.76 3.33 4.19
C ALA A 36 9.38 2.01 4.71
N GLU A 37 8.66 1.30 5.56
CA GLU A 37 9.06 -0.01 6.09
C GLU A 37 9.20 -1.06 4.97
N GLY A 38 8.28 -1.06 4.01
CA GLY A 38 8.36 -1.91 2.82
C GLY A 38 9.60 -1.62 1.97
N LEU A 39 9.96 -0.35 1.80
CA LEU A 39 11.20 0.04 1.11
C LEU A 39 12.45 -0.44 1.86
N ASP A 40 12.48 -0.32 3.18
CA ASP A 40 13.57 -0.83 4.01
C ASP A 40 13.71 -2.35 3.89
N MET A 41 12.60 -3.08 3.84
CA MET A 41 12.60 -4.52 3.59
C MET A 41 13.19 -4.87 2.23
N LEU A 42 12.89 -4.10 1.18
CA LEU A 42 13.48 -4.29 -0.16
C LEU A 42 15.00 -4.07 -0.15
N VAL A 43 15.44 -2.98 0.45
CA VAL A 43 16.88 -2.67 0.56
C VAL A 43 17.63 -3.75 1.34
N SER A 44 16.99 -4.32 2.36
CA SER A 44 17.55 -5.41 3.18
C SER A 44 17.46 -6.79 2.52
N GLY A 45 16.94 -6.91 1.30
CA GLY A 45 16.77 -8.17 0.58
C GLY A 45 15.62 -9.05 1.08
N LYS A 46 14.74 -8.53 1.94
CA LYS A 46 13.57 -9.24 2.48
C LYS A 46 12.38 -9.13 1.51
N ARG A 47 12.49 -9.77 0.37
CA ARG A 47 11.52 -9.63 -0.74
C ARG A 47 10.12 -10.11 -0.37
N ILE A 48 9.99 -11.25 0.30
CA ILE A 48 8.70 -11.82 0.71
C ILE A 48 8.00 -10.92 1.73
N ALA A 49 8.73 -10.42 2.72
CA ALA A 49 8.20 -9.50 3.72
C ALA A 49 7.74 -8.18 3.08
N ALA A 50 8.53 -7.63 2.16
CA ALA A 50 8.18 -6.44 1.39
C ALA A 50 6.91 -6.65 0.56
N TYR A 51 6.78 -7.78 -0.12
CA TYR A 51 5.58 -8.14 -0.88
C TYR A 51 4.33 -8.13 0.00
N LYS A 52 4.38 -8.79 1.15
CA LYS A 52 3.26 -8.83 2.11
C LYS A 52 2.90 -7.45 2.63
N ASN A 53 3.91 -6.62 2.91
CA ASN A 53 3.72 -5.25 3.38
C ASN A 53 3.00 -4.39 2.32
N PHE A 54 3.49 -4.35 1.09
CA PHE A 54 2.85 -3.59 0.01
C PHE A 54 1.46 -4.11 -0.33
N LYS A 55 1.23 -5.42 -0.25
CA LYS A 55 -0.09 -6.01 -0.41
C LYS A 55 -1.06 -5.56 0.68
N SER A 56 -0.61 -5.44 1.92
CA SER A 56 -1.41 -4.88 3.01
C SER A 56 -1.77 -3.42 2.75
N ILE A 57 -0.87 -2.63 2.19
CA ILE A 57 -1.14 -1.23 1.81
C ILE A 57 -2.27 -1.15 0.79
N ILE A 58 -2.25 -1.96 -0.28
CA ILE A 58 -3.31 -1.93 -1.29
C ILE A 58 -4.65 -2.48 -0.78
N ASN A 59 -4.65 -3.33 0.23
CA ASN A 59 -5.87 -3.78 0.88
C ASN A 59 -6.53 -2.67 1.69
N GLU A 60 -5.76 -1.78 2.29
CA GLU A 60 -6.27 -0.61 3.02
C GLU A 60 -6.58 0.58 2.10
N ASP A 61 -5.77 0.77 1.06
CA ASP A 61 -5.88 1.84 0.08
C ASP A 61 -5.70 1.27 -1.34
N SER A 62 -6.81 0.89 -1.95
CA SER A 62 -6.85 0.31 -3.30
C SER A 62 -6.44 1.28 -4.42
N ASN A 63 -6.27 2.56 -4.11
CA ASN A 63 -5.81 3.60 -5.03
C ASN A 63 -4.33 3.96 -4.86
N ASN A 64 -3.60 3.22 -4.05
CA ASN A 64 -2.18 3.47 -3.82
C ASN A 64 -1.33 2.96 -4.99
N ILE A 65 -1.15 3.78 -6.00
CA ILE A 65 -0.41 3.46 -7.23
C ILE A 65 1.04 3.08 -6.92
N LYS A 66 1.70 3.79 -6.01
CA LYS A 66 3.09 3.51 -5.61
C LYS A 66 3.26 2.10 -5.06
N ALA A 67 2.32 1.64 -4.24
CA ALA A 67 2.36 0.28 -3.70
C ALA A 67 2.19 -0.78 -4.80
N TYR A 68 1.30 -0.57 -5.76
CA TYR A 68 1.16 -1.45 -6.93
C TYR A 68 2.44 -1.49 -7.78
N LEU A 69 3.09 -0.36 -8.01
CA LEU A 69 4.35 -0.31 -8.74
C LEU A 69 5.45 -1.13 -8.04
N ARG A 70 5.52 -1.05 -6.70
CA ARG A 70 6.46 -1.86 -5.92
C ARG A 70 6.13 -3.36 -5.96
N LEU A 71 4.86 -3.73 -5.87
CA LEU A 71 4.44 -5.13 -6.02
C LEU A 71 4.85 -5.72 -7.36
N GLY A 72 4.60 -4.99 -8.43
CA GLY A 72 5.02 -5.42 -9.77
C GLY A 72 6.53 -5.55 -9.89
N GLN A 73 7.29 -4.60 -9.35
CA GLN A 73 8.75 -4.68 -9.28
C GLN A 73 9.23 -5.94 -8.56
N ILE A 74 8.68 -6.22 -7.38
CA ILE A 74 9.04 -7.40 -6.58
C ILE A 74 8.77 -8.69 -7.36
N LEU A 75 7.62 -8.77 -8.03
CA LEU A 75 7.26 -9.93 -8.85
C LEU A 75 8.22 -10.12 -10.02
N ARG A 76 8.57 -9.05 -10.75
CA ARG A 76 9.53 -9.10 -11.84
C ARG A 76 10.91 -9.57 -11.36
N GLU A 77 11.43 -8.95 -10.33
CA GLU A 77 12.74 -9.30 -9.76
C GLU A 77 12.77 -10.72 -9.17
N GLY A 78 11.60 -11.23 -8.76
CA GLY A 78 11.41 -12.61 -8.31
C GLY A 78 11.21 -13.64 -9.43
N GLY A 79 11.33 -13.21 -10.70
CA GLY A 79 11.19 -14.10 -11.87
C GLY A 79 9.77 -14.26 -12.39
N ASN A 80 8.81 -13.44 -11.94
CA ASN A 80 7.41 -13.50 -12.39
C ASN A 80 7.01 -12.24 -13.17
N ALA A 81 7.65 -12.00 -14.30
CA ALA A 81 7.41 -10.85 -15.14
C ALA A 81 5.98 -10.85 -15.74
N ILE A 82 5.37 -12.00 -15.95
CA ILE A 82 3.98 -12.10 -16.44
C ILE A 82 3.00 -11.50 -15.45
N LYS A 83 3.08 -11.86 -14.17
CA LYS A 83 2.24 -11.27 -13.12
C LYS A 83 2.54 -9.80 -12.89
N ALA A 84 3.81 -9.42 -12.94
CA ALA A 84 4.22 -8.02 -12.86
C ALA A 84 3.57 -7.19 -13.97
N LEU A 85 3.59 -7.68 -15.19
CA LEU A 85 2.99 -7.02 -16.35
C LEU A 85 1.47 -6.88 -16.18
N LYS A 86 0.78 -7.90 -15.68
CA LYS A 86 -0.67 -7.82 -15.39
C LYS A 86 -1.00 -6.71 -14.40
N ILE A 87 -0.23 -6.61 -13.31
CA ILE A 87 -0.42 -5.55 -12.29
C ILE A 87 -0.18 -4.18 -12.92
N HIS A 88 0.92 -4.00 -13.63
CA HIS A 88 1.24 -2.71 -14.23
C HIS A 88 0.24 -2.31 -15.31
N LYS A 89 -0.21 -3.23 -16.16
CA LYS A 89 -1.26 -2.95 -17.16
C LYS A 89 -2.57 -2.51 -16.52
N SER A 90 -2.95 -3.06 -15.38
CA SER A 90 -4.17 -2.65 -14.67
C SER A 90 -4.15 -1.20 -14.21
N LEU A 91 -2.96 -0.60 -14.05
CA LEU A 91 -2.80 0.79 -13.64
C LEU A 91 -3.00 1.80 -14.76
N ILE A 92 -2.85 1.40 -16.02
CA ILE A 92 -3.01 2.29 -17.19
C ILE A 92 -4.39 2.95 -17.22
N LEU A 93 -5.41 2.21 -16.79
CA LEU A 93 -6.80 2.66 -16.81
C LEU A 93 -7.20 3.49 -15.57
N ARG A 94 -6.30 3.69 -14.63
CA ARG A 94 -6.57 4.47 -13.42
C ARG A 94 -6.65 5.96 -13.75
N LYS A 95 -7.76 6.61 -13.34
CA LYS A 95 -8.02 8.03 -13.63
C LYS A 95 -7.16 8.99 -12.81
N LYS A 96 -6.76 8.59 -11.60
CA LYS A 96 -6.00 9.42 -10.65
C LYS A 96 -4.53 9.00 -10.58
N ILE A 97 -3.87 8.97 -11.71
CA ILE A 97 -2.44 8.69 -11.77
C ILE A 97 -1.68 9.98 -12.08
N THR A 98 -0.65 10.29 -11.30
CA THR A 98 0.19 11.47 -11.52
C THR A 98 1.13 11.27 -12.71
N ASN A 99 1.68 12.35 -13.26
CA ASN A 99 2.65 12.26 -14.35
C ASN A 99 3.90 11.47 -13.95
N TYR A 100 4.39 11.67 -12.74
CA TYR A 100 5.50 10.90 -12.21
C TYR A 100 5.18 9.39 -12.14
N GLU A 101 4.02 9.04 -11.62
CA GLU A 101 3.56 7.64 -11.55
C GLU A 101 3.40 7.02 -12.93
N LYS A 102 2.93 7.79 -13.94
CA LYS A 102 2.86 7.32 -15.34
C LYS A 102 4.24 6.98 -15.90
N ILE A 103 5.22 7.83 -15.65
CA ILE A 103 6.60 7.61 -16.10
C ILE A 103 7.16 6.34 -15.46
N GLU A 104 7.00 6.18 -14.14
CA GLU A 104 7.43 4.98 -13.43
C GLU A 104 6.69 3.72 -13.91
N LEU A 105 5.40 3.83 -14.21
CA LEU A 105 4.60 2.75 -14.77
C LEU A 105 5.14 2.28 -16.12
N HIS A 106 5.36 3.20 -17.05
CA HIS A 106 5.89 2.87 -18.38
C HIS A 106 7.29 2.28 -18.32
N LYS A 107 8.14 2.81 -17.46
CA LYS A 107 9.47 2.25 -17.18
C LYS A 107 9.38 0.81 -16.67
N ASN A 108 8.53 0.55 -15.69
CA ASN A 108 8.34 -0.80 -15.15
C ASN A 108 7.76 -1.75 -16.19
N MET A 109 6.83 -1.29 -17.02
CA MET A 109 6.28 -2.11 -18.11
C MET A 109 7.36 -2.47 -19.14
N ALA A 110 8.20 -1.51 -19.52
CA ALA A 110 9.33 -1.77 -20.42
C ALA A 110 10.30 -2.82 -19.83
N LEU A 111 10.61 -2.72 -18.55
CA LEU A 111 11.42 -3.71 -17.85
C LEU A 111 10.76 -5.10 -17.80
N ASN A 112 9.44 -5.16 -17.61
CA ASN A 112 8.71 -6.43 -17.65
C ASN A 112 8.81 -7.09 -19.04
N TYR A 113 8.63 -6.34 -20.12
CA TYR A 113 8.77 -6.84 -21.47
C TYR A 113 10.19 -7.29 -21.77
N TYR A 114 11.18 -6.53 -21.31
CA TYR A 114 12.58 -6.91 -21.46
C TYR A 114 12.88 -8.28 -20.81
N GLU A 115 12.39 -8.49 -19.60
CA GLU A 115 12.54 -9.79 -18.91
C GLU A 115 11.83 -10.92 -19.67
N LEU A 116 10.63 -10.68 -20.19
CA LEU A 116 9.89 -11.66 -20.96
C LEU A 116 10.63 -12.07 -22.25
N ASP A 117 11.21 -11.12 -22.96
CA ASP A 117 12.01 -11.39 -24.18
C ASP A 117 13.27 -12.21 -23.89
N ASN A 118 13.87 -12.03 -22.73
CA ASN A 118 15.06 -12.78 -22.32
C ASN A 118 14.80 -14.25 -21.99
N PHE A 119 13.56 -14.61 -21.65
CA PHE A 119 13.20 -16.00 -21.37
C PHE A 119 12.95 -16.83 -22.64
N ASP A 120 12.66 -16.17 -23.75
CA ASP A 120 12.43 -16.83 -25.06
C ASP A 120 13.73 -17.11 -25.82
N LYS A 121 14.87 -16.79 -25.25
CA LYS A 121 16.22 -17.07 -25.78
C LYS A 121 16.92 -18.17 -25.00
#